data_d5f23a41718fea708c36eb4b86c84c3d
#
_entry.id   d5f23a41718fea708c36eb4b86c84c3d
#
_cell.length_a   1.000
_cell.length_b   1.000
_cell.length_c   1.000
_cell.angle_alpha   90.00
_cell.angle_beta   90.00
_cell.angle_gamma   90.00
#
_symmetry.space_group_name_H-M   'P 1'
#
loop_
_entity.id
_entity.type
_entity.pdbx_description
1 polymer ?
#
loop_
_entity_poly.entity_id
_entity_poly.type
_entity_poly.pdbx_seq_one_letter_code
_entity_poly.pdbx_strand_id
1 'polypeptide(L)'
;MLMKDELERFLKKFGVFEMGVADSKRGFRNAREGCNPRDVMKNCNSVIVFALHVGLDYYTALDYCQKEDVDSRVFNIYRDWVSLQLANFVEGKGYDAVIPHGSRDEKEKIARLSFKLAAYEAGLGVFGRPSILITPEYGPRANFGVVLTDASIEPDKPLKNFNPCKQCDICVKLCPINAINKEWPPPKGFDRSRCVQFVYQIREKTKRKIMLCGYCYNNCPAGKVSEKVFHLGRWKTLLDLNEQERKRLLHLTLKKQK
;
A
#
# COMPACT_ATOMS: atom_id res chain seq x y z
N MET A 1 9.09 -4.13 -30.00
CA MET A 1 8.05 -3.52 -29.14
C MET A 1 7.96 -4.35 -27.87
N LEU A 2 8.04 -3.74 -26.69
CA LEU A 2 7.95 -4.46 -25.42
C LEU A 2 6.49 -4.89 -25.19
N MET A 3 6.28 -6.20 -25.01
CA MET A 3 4.94 -6.78 -24.87
C MET A 3 4.59 -6.99 -23.41
N LYS A 4 3.36 -6.68 -23.03
CA LYS A 4 2.85 -6.86 -21.66
C LYS A 4 3.03 -8.31 -21.16
N ASP A 5 2.74 -9.29 -22.01
CA ASP A 5 2.86 -10.72 -21.70
C ASP A 5 4.31 -11.14 -21.37
N GLU A 6 5.31 -10.47 -21.94
CA GLU A 6 6.72 -10.74 -21.62
C GLU A 6 7.04 -10.23 -20.22
N LEU A 7 6.53 -9.05 -19.86
CA LEU A 7 6.68 -8.47 -18.51
C LEU A 7 6.01 -9.35 -17.45
N GLU A 8 4.79 -9.81 -17.73
CA GLU A 8 4.06 -10.71 -16.81
C GLU A 8 4.81 -12.02 -16.57
N ARG A 9 5.27 -12.67 -17.66
CA ARG A 9 6.07 -13.91 -17.56
C ARG A 9 7.38 -13.69 -16.81
N PHE A 10 8.02 -12.55 -17.03
CA PHE A 10 9.25 -12.21 -16.34
C PHE A 10 9.00 -12.02 -14.84
N LEU A 11 8.01 -11.20 -14.45
CA LEU A 11 7.70 -10.87 -13.08
C LEU A 11 7.17 -12.05 -12.25
N LYS A 12 6.44 -12.99 -12.88
CA LYS A 12 5.99 -14.23 -12.21
C LYS A 12 7.13 -15.06 -11.62
N LYS A 13 8.33 -14.98 -12.18
CA LYS A 13 9.53 -15.66 -11.65
C LYS A 13 9.92 -15.17 -10.25
N PHE A 14 9.48 -13.98 -9.88
CA PHE A 14 9.78 -13.33 -8.61
C PHE A 14 8.58 -13.30 -7.65
N GLY A 15 7.59 -14.17 -7.83
CA GLY A 15 6.42 -14.23 -6.96
C GLY A 15 5.51 -13.00 -7.04
N VAL A 16 5.61 -12.23 -8.11
CA VAL A 16 4.64 -11.16 -8.42
C VAL A 16 3.31 -11.81 -8.74
N PHE A 17 2.27 -11.46 -8.01
CA PHE A 17 0.94 -12.05 -8.22
C PHE A 17 0.11 -11.28 -9.24
N GLU A 18 0.37 -10.00 -9.43
CA GLU A 18 -0.36 -9.15 -10.36
C GLU A 18 0.54 -8.00 -10.85
N MET A 19 0.40 -7.64 -12.10
CA MET A 19 1.02 -6.45 -12.67
C MET A 19 0.05 -5.70 -13.56
N GLY A 20 0.32 -4.44 -13.78
CA GLY A 20 -0.41 -3.59 -14.71
C GLY A 20 0.44 -2.43 -15.20
N VAL A 21 -0.06 -1.73 -16.20
CA VAL A 21 0.60 -0.59 -16.82
C VAL A 21 -0.31 0.63 -16.72
N ALA A 22 0.18 1.72 -16.18
CA ALA A 22 -0.52 2.99 -16.20
C ALA A 22 0.04 3.92 -17.30
N ASP A 23 -0.84 4.71 -17.91
CA ASP A 23 -0.44 5.78 -18.83
C ASP A 23 0.16 6.95 -18.06
N SER A 24 1.39 7.31 -18.38
CA SER A 24 2.13 8.38 -17.67
C SER A 24 1.47 9.76 -17.78
N LYS A 25 0.62 9.97 -18.79
CA LYS A 25 -0.04 11.27 -19.07
C LYS A 25 -1.44 11.38 -18.47
N ARG A 26 -2.23 10.29 -18.53
CA ARG A 26 -3.66 10.32 -18.19
C ARG A 26 -3.92 10.15 -16.71
N GLY A 27 -3.24 9.18 -16.10
CA GLY A 27 -3.57 8.72 -14.75
C GLY A 27 -3.09 9.63 -13.63
N PHE A 28 -2.21 10.58 -13.92
CA PHE A 28 -1.55 11.38 -12.88
C PHE A 28 -1.93 12.86 -12.89
N ARG A 29 -3.01 13.23 -13.58
CA ARG A 29 -3.47 14.65 -13.71
C ARG A 29 -3.76 15.31 -12.36
N ASN A 30 -4.19 14.53 -11.38
CA ASN A 30 -4.49 15.00 -10.02
C ASN A 30 -3.33 14.72 -9.04
N ALA A 31 -2.15 14.31 -9.53
CA ALA A 31 -0.97 14.22 -8.69
C ALA A 31 -0.51 15.62 -8.32
N ARG A 32 0.10 15.75 -7.14
CA ARG A 32 0.71 17.01 -6.72
C ARG A 32 1.79 17.42 -7.73
N GLU A 33 2.00 18.72 -7.89
CA GLU A 33 3.10 19.27 -8.68
C GLU A 33 4.44 18.66 -8.24
N GLY A 34 5.28 18.28 -9.20
CA GLY A 34 6.54 17.59 -8.97
C GLY A 34 6.41 16.10 -8.61
N CYS A 35 5.18 15.53 -8.63
CA CYS A 35 4.89 14.14 -8.26
C CYS A 35 4.32 13.29 -9.40
N ASN A 36 4.46 13.74 -10.64
CA ASN A 36 4.07 12.98 -11.82
C ASN A 36 5.23 12.07 -12.31
N PRO A 37 4.92 10.98 -13.03
CA PRO A 37 5.96 10.14 -13.63
C PRO A 37 6.94 10.94 -14.50
N ARG A 38 6.45 11.93 -15.23
CA ARG A 38 7.24 12.78 -16.11
C ARG A 38 8.11 13.82 -15.40
N ASP A 39 7.83 14.11 -14.14
CA ASP A 39 8.73 14.93 -13.30
C ASP A 39 9.95 14.12 -12.86
N VAL A 40 9.84 12.79 -12.82
CA VAL A 40 10.94 11.86 -12.49
C VAL A 40 11.70 11.45 -13.75
N MET A 41 10.99 11.11 -14.82
CA MET A 41 11.53 10.69 -16.12
C MET A 41 10.80 11.43 -17.25
N LYS A 42 11.44 12.43 -17.85
CA LYS A 42 10.83 13.36 -18.83
C LYS A 42 10.18 12.67 -20.02
N ASN A 43 10.86 11.64 -20.57
CA ASN A 43 10.38 10.85 -21.71
C ASN A 43 9.50 9.66 -21.32
N CYS A 44 9.04 9.56 -20.06
CA CYS A 44 8.19 8.48 -19.60
C CYS A 44 6.89 8.36 -20.43
N ASN A 45 6.66 7.18 -20.99
CA ASN A 45 5.42 6.83 -21.69
C ASN A 45 4.55 5.88 -20.86
N SER A 46 5.16 4.89 -20.22
CA SER A 46 4.45 3.89 -19.44
C SER A 46 4.98 3.78 -18.02
N VAL A 47 4.09 3.50 -17.09
CA VAL A 47 4.39 3.23 -15.69
C VAL A 47 4.05 1.77 -15.42
N ILE A 48 5.07 0.92 -15.33
CA ILE A 48 4.89 -0.50 -15.03
C ILE A 48 4.77 -0.65 -13.51
N VAL A 49 3.69 -1.26 -13.06
CA VAL A 49 3.41 -1.48 -11.64
C VAL A 49 3.22 -2.96 -11.40
N PHE A 50 3.84 -3.47 -10.34
CA PHE A 50 3.65 -4.85 -9.91
C PHE A 50 3.31 -4.92 -8.43
N ALA A 51 2.65 -6.01 -8.04
CA ALA A 51 2.21 -6.26 -6.69
C ALA A 51 2.81 -7.55 -6.14
N LEU A 52 3.43 -7.45 -4.96
CA LEU A 52 3.94 -8.56 -4.17
C LEU A 52 3.05 -8.78 -2.96
N HIS A 53 2.74 -10.03 -2.66
CA HIS A 53 2.03 -10.38 -1.44
C HIS A 53 2.93 -10.12 -0.23
N VAL A 54 2.38 -9.44 0.75
CA VAL A 54 3.02 -9.25 2.04
C VAL A 54 2.36 -10.19 3.04
N GLY A 55 3.17 -11.04 3.67
CA GLY A 55 2.69 -11.99 4.67
C GLY A 55 1.90 -11.31 5.77
N LEU A 56 0.95 -12.04 6.34
CA LEU A 56 0.03 -11.53 7.37
C LEU A 56 0.77 -10.95 8.60
N ASP A 57 1.91 -11.52 8.94
CA ASP A 57 2.68 -11.14 10.11
C ASP A 57 3.36 -9.76 9.99
N TYR A 58 3.48 -9.22 8.77
CA TYR A 58 4.09 -7.91 8.53
C TYR A 58 3.28 -6.75 9.12
N TYR A 59 1.96 -6.89 9.18
CA TYR A 59 1.07 -5.80 9.54
C TYR A 59 0.41 -5.95 10.91
N THR A 60 0.69 -7.05 11.62
CA THR A 60 0.23 -7.26 13.00
C THR A 60 1.02 -6.45 14.03
N ALA A 61 1.46 -5.27 13.64
CA ALA A 61 2.48 -4.49 14.30
C ALA A 61 2.21 -4.13 15.77
N LEU A 62 0.95 -4.05 16.22
CA LEU A 62 0.68 -3.69 17.61
C LEU A 62 0.73 -4.90 18.58
N ASP A 63 0.32 -6.07 18.13
CA ASP A 63 0.43 -7.30 18.93
C ASP A 63 1.83 -7.91 18.80
N TYR A 64 2.47 -7.78 17.63
CA TYR A 64 3.83 -8.23 17.36
C TYR A 64 4.91 -7.20 17.72
N CYS A 65 4.54 -6.02 18.14
CA CYS A 65 5.52 -5.05 18.66
C CYS A 65 6.32 -5.53 19.88
N GLN A 66 6.02 -6.70 20.39
CA GLN A 66 6.85 -7.37 21.42
C GLN A 66 7.96 -8.25 20.82
N LYS A 67 7.91 -8.57 19.52
CA LYS A 67 8.96 -9.32 18.84
C LYS A 67 9.84 -8.36 18.04
N GLU A 68 11.00 -8.09 18.56
CA GLU A 68 12.05 -7.25 17.96
C GLU A 68 12.61 -7.85 16.65
N ASP A 69 12.12 -9.04 16.26
CA ASP A 69 12.76 -9.93 15.29
C ASP A 69 12.16 -9.84 13.87
N VAL A 70 11.05 -9.12 13.65
CA VAL A 70 10.47 -9.00 12.30
C VAL A 70 11.00 -7.77 11.58
N ASP A 71 11.97 -7.96 10.72
CA ASP A 71 12.49 -6.88 9.89
C ASP A 71 11.58 -6.57 8.71
N SER A 72 10.70 -5.60 8.92
CA SER A 72 9.80 -5.09 7.87
C SER A 72 10.53 -4.52 6.63
N ARG A 73 11.85 -4.27 6.73
CA ARG A 73 12.66 -3.79 5.62
C ARG A 73 12.83 -4.86 4.55
N VAL A 74 12.78 -6.14 4.90
CA VAL A 74 12.93 -7.27 3.97
C VAL A 74 11.96 -7.16 2.79
N PHE A 75 10.70 -6.81 3.05
CA PHE A 75 9.70 -6.66 1.98
C PHE A 75 9.99 -5.48 1.05
N ASN A 76 10.51 -4.38 1.59
CA ASN A 76 10.91 -3.23 0.77
C ASN A 76 12.19 -3.54 -0.03
N ILE A 77 13.18 -4.19 0.60
CA ILE A 77 14.40 -4.64 -0.07
C ILE A 77 14.05 -5.58 -1.23
N TYR A 78 13.17 -6.56 -0.98
CA TYR A 78 12.76 -7.50 -2.01
C TYR A 78 12.02 -6.81 -3.17
N ARG A 79 11.07 -5.92 -2.85
CA ARG A 79 10.38 -5.10 -3.87
C ARG A 79 11.37 -4.28 -4.69
N ASP A 80 12.32 -3.63 -4.04
CA ASP A 80 13.30 -2.77 -4.72
C ASP A 80 14.25 -3.61 -5.58
N TRP A 81 14.61 -4.81 -5.11
CA TRP A 81 15.37 -5.77 -5.91
C TRP A 81 14.59 -6.24 -7.14
N VAL A 82 13.30 -6.61 -7.00
CA VAL A 82 12.45 -6.97 -8.15
C VAL A 82 12.31 -5.80 -9.12
N SER A 83 12.20 -4.56 -8.61
CA SER A 83 12.18 -3.36 -9.45
C SER A 83 13.46 -3.21 -10.27
N LEU A 84 14.63 -3.50 -9.67
CA LEU A 84 15.91 -3.49 -10.37
C LEU A 84 15.98 -4.56 -11.46
N GLN A 85 15.51 -5.79 -11.17
CA GLN A 85 15.46 -6.86 -12.16
C GLN A 85 14.56 -6.48 -13.35
N LEU A 86 13.41 -5.85 -13.06
CA LEU A 86 12.49 -5.36 -14.09
C LEU A 86 13.11 -4.23 -14.92
N ALA A 87 13.79 -3.28 -14.29
CA ALA A 87 14.47 -2.20 -15.00
C ALA A 87 15.53 -2.76 -15.95
N ASN A 88 16.40 -3.66 -15.48
CA ASN A 88 17.41 -4.32 -16.31
C ASN A 88 16.79 -5.11 -17.46
N PHE A 89 15.63 -5.75 -17.24
CA PHE A 89 14.91 -6.47 -18.30
C PHE A 89 14.41 -5.51 -19.39
N VAL A 90 13.85 -4.36 -19.00
CA VAL A 90 13.36 -3.31 -19.91
C VAL A 90 14.53 -2.70 -20.70
N GLU A 91 15.63 -2.38 -20.03
CA GLU A 91 16.84 -1.86 -20.67
C GLU A 91 17.46 -2.86 -21.64
N GLY A 92 17.44 -4.15 -21.29
CA GLY A 92 17.88 -5.23 -22.18
C GLY A 92 17.03 -5.40 -23.45
N LYS A 93 15.85 -4.75 -23.49
CA LYS A 93 14.98 -4.66 -24.67
C LYS A 93 15.20 -3.35 -25.47
N GLY A 94 16.15 -2.51 -25.06
CA GLY A 94 16.52 -1.27 -25.74
C GLY A 94 15.65 -0.05 -25.35
N TYR A 95 15.03 -0.06 -24.17
CA TYR A 95 14.27 1.06 -23.62
C TYR A 95 14.92 1.61 -22.37
N ASP A 96 14.71 2.89 -22.10
CA ASP A 96 15.11 3.48 -20.84
C ASP A 96 14.20 3.02 -19.71
N ALA A 97 14.78 2.81 -18.51
CA ALA A 97 14.05 2.45 -17.32
C ALA A 97 14.52 3.22 -16.09
N VAL A 98 13.58 3.71 -15.29
CA VAL A 98 13.88 4.43 -14.04
C VAL A 98 13.05 3.84 -12.89
N ILE A 99 13.73 3.52 -11.80
CA ILE A 99 13.08 3.12 -10.55
C ILE A 99 12.86 4.39 -9.73
N PRO A 100 11.61 4.85 -9.57
CA PRO A 100 11.35 6.05 -8.79
C PRO A 100 11.64 5.79 -7.31
N HIS A 101 12.28 6.77 -6.65
CA HIS A 101 12.56 6.65 -5.24
C HIS A 101 11.25 6.72 -4.43
N GLY A 102 10.91 5.63 -3.75
CA GLY A 102 9.71 5.53 -2.92
C GLY A 102 9.82 6.22 -1.57
N SER A 103 10.97 6.86 -1.25
CA SER A 103 11.12 7.56 0.01
C SER A 103 10.39 8.90 0.00
N ARG A 104 9.85 9.21 1.16
CA ARG A 104 9.26 10.50 1.44
C ARG A 104 10.39 11.53 1.57
N ASP A 105 10.19 12.71 1.01
CA ASP A 105 10.93 13.87 1.46
C ASP A 105 10.77 13.98 2.99
N GLU A 106 11.88 14.04 3.72
CA GLU A 106 11.86 14.04 5.18
C GLU A 106 11.12 15.27 5.76
N LYS A 107 11.16 16.40 5.07
CA LYS A 107 10.48 17.62 5.47
C LYS A 107 8.99 17.56 5.14
N GLU A 108 8.63 17.16 3.92
CA GLU A 108 7.24 17.17 3.47
C GLU A 108 6.51 15.83 3.69
N LYS A 109 7.22 14.75 3.97
CA LYS A 109 6.68 13.39 4.20
C LYS A 109 5.85 12.86 3.03
N ILE A 110 6.18 13.29 1.83
CA ILE A 110 5.50 12.94 0.58
C ILE A 110 6.53 12.30 -0.36
N ALA A 111 6.17 11.16 -0.94
CA ALA A 111 6.98 10.54 -1.98
C ALA A 111 6.84 11.33 -3.30
N ARG A 112 7.92 11.42 -4.09
CA ARG A 112 7.89 12.05 -5.43
C ARG A 112 6.93 11.35 -6.38
N LEU A 113 6.69 10.05 -6.21
CA LEU A 113 5.67 9.31 -6.92
C LEU A 113 4.86 8.46 -5.94
N SER A 114 3.54 8.54 -6.01
CA SER A 114 2.65 7.71 -5.21
C SER A 114 2.49 6.33 -5.84
N PHE A 115 3.14 5.30 -5.30
CA PHE A 115 2.99 3.92 -5.77
C PHE A 115 1.55 3.41 -5.68
N LYS A 116 0.78 3.89 -4.70
CA LYS A 116 -0.65 3.57 -4.59
C LYS A 116 -1.47 4.19 -5.73
N LEU A 117 -1.15 5.42 -6.12
CA LEU A 117 -1.80 6.05 -7.27
C LEU A 117 -1.41 5.33 -8.56
N ALA A 118 -0.13 5.02 -8.73
CA ALA A 118 0.34 4.25 -9.88
C ALA A 118 -0.38 2.89 -9.99
N ALA A 119 -0.52 2.17 -8.87
CA ALA A 119 -1.21 0.89 -8.82
C ALA A 119 -2.74 1.02 -9.08
N TYR A 120 -3.37 2.10 -8.63
CA TYR A 120 -4.76 2.41 -8.97
C TYR A 120 -4.93 2.64 -10.48
N GLU A 121 -4.09 3.49 -11.07
CA GLU A 121 -4.13 3.82 -12.49
C GLU A 121 -3.77 2.63 -13.39
N ALA A 122 -2.94 1.71 -12.89
CA ALA A 122 -2.60 0.46 -13.53
C ALA A 122 -3.66 -0.65 -13.32
N GLY A 123 -4.79 -0.35 -12.68
CA GLY A 123 -5.90 -1.31 -12.51
C GLY A 123 -5.68 -2.39 -11.46
N LEU A 124 -4.68 -2.28 -10.58
CA LEU A 124 -4.37 -3.31 -9.57
C LEU A 124 -5.27 -3.26 -8.33
N GLY A 125 -6.04 -2.21 -8.14
CA GLY A 125 -6.90 -2.07 -6.99
C GLY A 125 -7.64 -0.75 -6.92
N VAL A 126 -8.37 -0.56 -5.83
CA VAL A 126 -9.12 0.67 -5.54
C VAL A 126 -8.70 1.26 -4.19
N PHE A 127 -8.86 2.57 -4.03
CA PHE A 127 -8.62 3.20 -2.74
C PHE A 127 -9.71 2.80 -1.73
N GLY A 128 -9.28 2.27 -0.59
CA GLY A 128 -10.15 2.05 0.57
C GLY A 128 -10.26 3.29 1.45
N ARG A 129 -11.19 3.26 2.41
CA ARG A 129 -11.46 4.37 3.35
C ARG A 129 -10.21 4.91 4.07
N PRO A 130 -9.25 4.08 4.52
CA PRO A 130 -8.03 4.57 5.17
C PRO A 130 -6.94 5.01 4.18
N SER A 131 -7.29 5.32 2.93
CA SER A 131 -6.32 5.66 1.86
C SER A 131 -5.25 4.59 1.61
N ILE A 132 -5.63 3.33 1.81
CA ILE A 132 -4.84 2.14 1.45
C ILE A 132 -5.40 1.60 0.13
N LEU A 133 -4.54 1.14 -0.77
CA LEU A 133 -5.00 0.46 -1.97
C LEU A 133 -5.40 -0.98 -1.64
N ILE A 134 -6.58 -1.38 -2.10
CA ILE A 134 -7.16 -2.69 -1.87
C ILE A 134 -7.19 -3.44 -3.19
N THR A 135 -6.46 -4.55 -3.27
CA THR A 135 -6.46 -5.44 -4.44
C THR A 135 -7.57 -6.48 -4.31
N PRO A 136 -8.08 -7.03 -5.44
CA PRO A 136 -9.10 -8.07 -5.40
C PRO A 136 -8.64 -9.35 -4.71
N GLU A 137 -7.38 -9.73 -4.88
CA GLU A 137 -6.86 -11.00 -4.38
C GLU A 137 -6.39 -10.94 -2.94
N TYR A 138 -5.52 -9.99 -2.60
CA TYR A 138 -4.92 -9.90 -1.26
C TYR A 138 -5.44 -8.75 -0.41
N GLY A 139 -6.44 -8.02 -0.90
CA GLY A 139 -6.96 -6.85 -0.19
C GLY A 139 -5.88 -5.79 0.01
N PRO A 140 -5.70 -5.26 1.22
CA PRO A 140 -4.65 -4.27 1.51
C PRO A 140 -3.24 -4.86 1.59
N ARG A 141 -3.08 -6.19 1.53
CA ARG A 141 -1.82 -6.92 1.80
C ARG A 141 -0.95 -7.05 0.56
N ALA A 142 -0.77 -5.94 -0.13
CA ALA A 142 0.07 -5.84 -1.32
C ALA A 142 1.15 -4.76 -1.13
N ASN A 143 2.37 -5.08 -1.54
CA ASN A 143 3.48 -4.14 -1.64
C ASN A 143 3.74 -3.87 -3.13
N PHE A 144 3.64 -2.62 -3.53
CA PHE A 144 3.74 -2.23 -4.94
C PHE A 144 5.15 -1.78 -5.28
N GLY A 145 5.69 -2.32 -6.39
CA GLY A 145 6.87 -1.80 -7.05
C GLY A 145 6.48 -1.06 -8.33
N VAL A 146 7.31 -0.10 -8.72
CA VAL A 146 7.08 0.77 -9.87
C VAL A 146 8.36 0.92 -10.67
N VAL A 147 8.25 0.80 -12.00
CA VAL A 147 9.31 1.15 -12.96
C VAL A 147 8.71 2.05 -14.03
N LEU A 148 9.37 3.18 -14.27
CA LEU A 148 9.05 4.13 -15.34
C LEU A 148 9.83 3.75 -16.57
N THR A 149 9.23 3.88 -17.77
CA THR A 149 9.91 3.60 -19.04
C THR A 149 9.41 4.50 -20.16
N ASP A 150 10.26 4.72 -21.15
CA ASP A 150 9.90 5.36 -22.43
C ASP A 150 9.23 4.39 -23.40
N ALA A 151 9.24 3.07 -23.11
CA ALA A 151 8.49 2.10 -23.88
C ALA A 151 7.00 2.45 -23.89
N SER A 152 6.38 2.42 -25.08
CA SER A 152 4.93 2.55 -25.22
C SER A 152 4.30 1.17 -25.07
N ILE A 153 3.66 0.93 -23.92
CA ILE A 153 2.98 -0.32 -23.58
C ILE A 153 1.48 0.02 -23.44
N GLU A 154 0.61 -0.89 -23.92
CA GLU A 154 -0.85 -0.69 -23.79
C GLU A 154 -1.25 -0.56 -22.32
N PRO A 155 -1.85 0.59 -21.93
CA PRO A 155 -2.17 0.84 -20.54
C PRO A 155 -3.45 0.13 -20.10
N ASP A 156 -3.45 -0.33 -18.87
CA ASP A 156 -4.64 -0.82 -18.20
C ASP A 156 -5.58 0.32 -17.80
N LYS A 157 -6.78 -0.04 -17.38
CA LYS A 157 -7.78 0.92 -16.89
C LYS A 157 -8.04 0.66 -15.40
N PRO A 158 -8.27 1.71 -14.61
CA PRO A 158 -8.71 1.56 -13.23
C PRO A 158 -9.94 0.65 -13.10
N LEU A 159 -9.98 -0.15 -12.03
CA LEU A 159 -11.08 -1.08 -11.78
C LEU A 159 -12.40 -0.32 -11.55
N LYS A 160 -13.44 -0.64 -12.32
CA LYS A 160 -14.74 0.04 -12.24
C LYS A 160 -15.72 -0.64 -11.27
N ASN A 161 -15.72 -1.97 -11.21
CA ASN A 161 -16.76 -2.76 -10.54
C ASN A 161 -16.30 -3.40 -9.23
N PHE A 162 -15.17 -2.96 -8.68
CA PHE A 162 -14.63 -3.44 -7.42
C PHE A 162 -14.79 -2.38 -6.34
N ASN A 163 -15.74 -2.55 -5.42
CA ASN A 163 -16.09 -1.57 -4.37
C ASN A 163 -16.17 -2.23 -2.99
N PRO A 164 -15.07 -2.75 -2.43
CA PRO A 164 -15.08 -3.52 -1.18
C PRO A 164 -15.51 -2.70 0.03
N CYS A 165 -15.39 -1.37 -0.04
CA CYS A 165 -15.72 -0.46 1.06
C CYS A 165 -17.16 0.05 1.07
N LYS A 166 -18.01 -0.28 0.04
CA LYS A 166 -19.34 0.31 -0.10
C LYS A 166 -20.22 0.11 1.12
N GLN A 167 -20.26 -1.11 1.66
CA GLN A 167 -21.05 -1.49 2.83
C GLN A 167 -20.18 -1.79 4.08
N CYS A 168 -18.86 -1.69 3.97
CA CYS A 168 -17.93 -2.01 5.05
C CYS A 168 -17.52 -0.76 5.82
N ASP A 169 -17.57 -0.82 7.15
CA ASP A 169 -17.16 0.26 8.06
C ASP A 169 -16.22 -0.21 9.19
N ILE A 170 -15.63 -1.39 9.07
CA ILE A 170 -14.77 -2.00 10.10
C ILE A 170 -13.63 -1.05 10.47
N CYS A 171 -12.91 -0.52 9.48
CA CYS A 171 -11.80 0.40 9.72
C CYS A 171 -12.25 1.74 10.35
N VAL A 172 -13.49 2.18 10.10
CA VAL A 172 -14.07 3.36 10.74
C VAL A 172 -14.27 3.10 12.23
N LYS A 173 -14.88 1.96 12.57
CA LYS A 173 -15.16 1.56 13.96
C LYS A 173 -13.89 1.28 14.77
N LEU A 174 -12.86 0.76 14.12
CA LEU A 174 -11.62 0.35 14.77
C LEU A 174 -10.57 1.47 14.83
N CYS A 175 -10.77 2.60 14.16
CA CYS A 175 -9.79 3.69 14.20
C CYS A 175 -9.74 4.32 15.60
N PRO A 176 -8.61 4.19 16.35
CA PRO A 176 -8.55 4.62 17.75
C PRO A 176 -8.63 6.13 17.91
N ILE A 177 -8.46 6.87 16.84
CA ILE A 177 -8.43 8.35 16.84
C ILE A 177 -9.50 8.95 15.94
N ASN A 178 -10.43 8.14 15.43
CA ASN A 178 -11.48 8.57 14.52
C ASN A 178 -10.99 9.36 13.29
N ALA A 179 -9.83 8.93 12.73
CA ALA A 179 -9.27 9.52 11.52
C ALA A 179 -9.92 9.03 10.23
N ILE A 180 -10.87 8.10 10.31
CA ILE A 180 -11.57 7.51 9.17
C ILE A 180 -13.07 7.65 9.38
N ASN A 181 -13.79 8.16 8.41
CA ASN A 181 -15.24 8.25 8.43
C ASN A 181 -15.88 7.50 7.24
N LYS A 182 -17.22 7.56 7.13
CA LYS A 182 -18.00 6.87 6.08
C LYS A 182 -18.16 7.66 4.80
N GLU A 183 -17.55 8.82 4.67
CA GLU A 183 -17.67 9.66 3.49
C GLU A 183 -17.29 8.94 2.21
N TRP A 184 -18.03 9.19 1.15
CA TRP A 184 -17.90 8.50 -0.14
C TRP A 184 -17.61 9.48 -1.27
N PRO A 185 -16.85 9.16 -2.30
CA PRO A 185 -16.03 7.92 -2.42
C PRO A 185 -14.77 7.96 -1.55
N PRO A 186 -14.22 6.79 -1.19
CA PRO A 186 -12.91 6.74 -0.54
C PRO A 186 -11.83 7.41 -1.42
N PRO A 187 -10.81 8.02 -0.82
CA PRO A 187 -10.53 8.15 0.63
C PRO A 187 -10.97 9.49 1.23
N LYS A 188 -12.04 10.15 0.74
CA LYS A 188 -12.48 11.48 1.19
C LYS A 188 -12.57 11.64 2.70
N GLY A 189 -13.11 10.63 3.37
CA GLY A 189 -13.29 10.62 4.82
C GLY A 189 -12.05 10.24 5.64
N PHE A 190 -10.84 10.38 5.10
CA PHE A 190 -9.60 10.04 5.79
C PHE A 190 -8.79 11.27 6.17
N ASP A 191 -8.70 11.54 7.47
CA ASP A 191 -7.80 12.55 8.03
C ASP A 191 -6.39 11.99 8.16
N ARG A 192 -5.59 12.22 7.11
CA ARG A 192 -4.20 11.78 7.06
C ARG A 192 -3.33 12.44 8.13
N SER A 193 -3.55 13.71 8.41
CA SER A 193 -2.74 14.47 9.35
C SER A 193 -2.88 13.90 10.76
N ARG A 194 -4.12 13.67 11.18
CA ARG A 194 -4.45 13.04 12.46
C ARG A 194 -3.85 11.63 12.58
N CYS A 195 -3.96 10.81 11.52
CA CYS A 195 -3.39 9.47 11.48
C CYS A 195 -1.86 9.49 11.61
N VAL A 196 -1.18 10.34 10.85
CA VAL A 196 0.28 10.46 10.88
C VAL A 196 0.77 10.94 12.25
N GLN A 197 0.11 11.95 12.83
CA GLN A 197 0.44 12.46 14.17
C GLN A 197 0.34 11.35 15.23
N PHE A 198 -0.70 10.54 15.17
CA PHE A 198 -0.87 9.41 16.10
C PHE A 198 0.26 8.39 15.97
N VAL A 199 0.66 8.03 14.75
CA VAL A 199 1.80 7.12 14.53
C VAL A 199 3.09 7.68 15.10
N TYR A 200 3.34 8.99 14.97
CA TYR A 200 4.50 9.63 15.60
C TYR A 200 4.45 9.57 17.12
N GLN A 201 3.31 9.85 17.72
CA GLN A 201 3.13 9.74 19.18
C GLN A 201 3.42 8.32 19.68
N ILE A 202 2.96 7.29 18.96
CA ILE A 202 3.28 5.89 19.30
C ILE A 202 4.79 5.66 19.20
N ARG A 203 5.45 6.13 18.15
CA ARG A 203 6.91 5.99 17.97
C ARG A 203 7.69 6.63 19.11
N GLU A 204 7.33 7.85 19.48
CA GLU A 204 7.99 8.57 20.60
C GLU A 204 7.83 7.82 21.92
N LYS A 205 6.61 7.36 22.21
CA LYS A 205 6.29 6.65 23.45
C LYS A 205 6.92 5.28 23.55
N THR A 206 6.90 4.52 22.47
CA THR A 206 7.37 3.13 22.46
C THR A 206 8.84 2.99 22.09
N LYS A 207 9.46 4.09 21.57
CA LYS A 207 10.81 4.10 20.97
C LYS A 207 10.97 3.12 19.80
N ARG A 208 9.87 2.65 19.20
CA ARG A 208 9.83 1.65 18.14
C ARG A 208 9.70 2.28 16.76
N LYS A 209 10.35 1.68 15.76
CA LYS A 209 10.29 2.13 14.37
C LYS A 209 9.05 1.56 13.65
N ILE A 210 7.84 1.80 14.18
CA ILE A 210 6.60 1.39 13.52
C ILE A 210 6.26 2.32 12.36
N MET A 211 5.72 1.77 11.27
CA MET A 211 5.32 2.54 10.10
C MET A 211 3.86 3.00 10.13
N LEU A 212 3.01 2.22 10.80
CA LEU A 212 1.57 2.50 10.97
C LEU A 212 1.05 1.78 12.23
N CYS A 213 -0.11 2.21 12.71
CA CYS A 213 -0.73 1.57 13.86
C CYS A 213 -1.39 0.20 13.54
N GLY A 214 -1.65 -0.09 12.25
CA GLY A 214 -2.10 -1.39 11.77
C GLY A 214 -3.61 -1.70 11.91
N TYR A 215 -4.39 -1.04 12.76
CA TYR A 215 -5.78 -1.41 13.02
C TYR A 215 -6.67 -1.50 11.77
N CYS A 216 -6.67 -0.47 10.93
CA CYS A 216 -7.47 -0.47 9.70
C CYS A 216 -6.95 -1.47 8.65
N TYR A 217 -5.67 -1.77 8.70
CA TYR A 217 -5.00 -2.64 7.75
C TYR A 217 -5.22 -4.11 8.08
N ASN A 218 -4.92 -4.50 9.32
CA ASN A 218 -4.97 -5.88 9.79
C ASN A 218 -6.40 -6.44 9.82
N ASN A 219 -7.36 -5.58 10.13
CA ASN A 219 -8.76 -5.98 10.25
C ASN A 219 -9.57 -5.76 8.96
N CYS A 220 -8.92 -5.45 7.82
CA CYS A 220 -9.62 -5.33 6.56
C CYS A 220 -9.99 -6.71 6.01
N PRO A 221 -11.30 -7.00 5.81
CA PRO A 221 -11.75 -8.30 5.32
C PRO A 221 -11.61 -8.46 3.80
N ALA A 222 -11.18 -7.40 3.08
CA ALA A 222 -11.09 -7.44 1.64
C ALA A 222 -9.96 -8.37 1.18
N GLY A 223 -10.19 -9.04 0.04
CA GLY A 223 -9.27 -9.97 -0.60
C GLY A 223 -9.65 -11.43 -0.39
N LYS A 224 -9.50 -12.25 -1.43
CA LYS A 224 -9.84 -13.69 -1.42
C LYS A 224 -9.08 -14.49 -0.35
N VAL A 225 -7.83 -14.09 -0.07
CA VAL A 225 -6.99 -14.75 0.93
C VAL A 225 -7.46 -14.45 2.35
N SER A 226 -8.11 -13.29 2.56
CA SER A 226 -8.63 -12.91 3.87
C SER A 226 -9.71 -13.87 4.37
N GLU A 227 -10.56 -14.40 3.49
CA GLU A 227 -11.59 -15.37 3.88
C GLU A 227 -10.99 -16.62 4.51
N LYS A 228 -9.93 -17.18 3.93
CA LYS A 228 -9.24 -18.35 4.47
C LYS A 228 -8.60 -18.07 5.83
N VAL A 229 -8.10 -16.87 6.05
CA VAL A 229 -7.42 -16.48 7.28
C VAL A 229 -8.41 -16.21 8.40
N PHE A 230 -9.53 -15.56 8.11
CA PHE A 230 -10.63 -15.35 9.07
C PHE A 230 -11.20 -16.68 9.53
N HIS A 231 -11.38 -17.66 8.64
CA HIS A 231 -11.89 -19.00 8.98
C HIS A 231 -10.91 -19.85 9.77
N LEU A 232 -9.61 -19.57 9.72
CA LEU A 232 -8.61 -20.31 10.50
C LEU A 232 -8.52 -19.90 11.97
N GLY A 233 -9.37 -18.97 12.44
CA GLY A 233 -9.43 -18.56 13.84
C GLY A 233 -8.14 -17.91 14.38
N ARG A 234 -7.19 -17.58 13.50
CA ARG A 234 -5.90 -16.99 13.88
C ARG A 234 -5.98 -15.52 14.31
N TRP A 235 -7.14 -14.90 14.12
CA TRP A 235 -7.39 -13.52 14.47
C TRP A 235 -8.45 -13.43 15.56
N LYS A 236 -8.05 -13.27 16.81
CA LYS A 236 -8.89 -12.49 17.73
C LYS A 236 -8.86 -11.07 17.18
N THR A 237 -9.87 -10.74 16.42
CA THR A 237 -9.99 -9.39 15.87
C THR A 237 -10.28 -8.45 17.04
N LEU A 238 -9.83 -7.20 16.94
CA LEU A 238 -10.29 -6.15 17.88
C LEU A 238 -11.82 -6.03 17.92
N LEU A 239 -12.55 -6.65 16.98
CA LEU A 239 -14.01 -6.79 16.99
C LEU A 239 -14.48 -7.74 18.09
N ASP A 240 -13.66 -8.74 18.46
CA ASP A 240 -13.97 -9.69 19.55
C ASP A 240 -13.65 -9.10 20.93
N LEU A 241 -12.98 -7.95 20.97
CA LEU A 241 -12.72 -7.23 22.20
C LEU A 241 -13.95 -6.39 22.58
N ASN A 242 -14.37 -6.51 23.81
CA ASN A 242 -15.39 -5.63 24.36
C ASN A 242 -14.85 -4.17 24.47
N GLU A 243 -15.75 -3.22 24.72
CA GLU A 243 -15.39 -1.80 24.76
C GLU A 243 -14.37 -1.47 25.86
N GLN A 244 -14.39 -2.20 26.98
CA GLN A 244 -13.41 -2.04 28.07
C GLN A 244 -12.04 -2.52 27.65
N GLU A 245 -11.94 -3.65 26.97
CA GLU A 245 -10.67 -4.18 26.45
C GLU A 245 -10.08 -3.25 25.38
N ARG A 246 -10.91 -2.69 24.49
CA ARG A 246 -10.48 -1.66 23.52
C ARG A 246 -9.96 -0.41 24.22
N LYS A 247 -10.68 0.09 25.24
CA LYS A 247 -10.24 1.24 26.06
C LYS A 247 -8.96 0.92 26.83
N ARG A 248 -8.78 -0.30 27.30
CA ARG A 248 -7.60 -0.76 28.03
C ARG A 248 -6.36 -0.83 27.11
N LEU A 249 -6.51 -1.32 25.89
CA LEU A 249 -5.46 -1.30 24.85
C LEU A 249 -5.11 0.12 24.43
N LEU A 250 -6.11 0.96 24.22
CA LEU A 250 -5.91 2.40 23.96
C LEU A 250 -5.21 3.08 25.14
N HIS A 251 -5.57 2.72 26.36
CA HIS A 251 -5.00 3.28 27.57
C HIS A 251 -3.55 2.81 27.81
N LEU A 252 -3.21 1.55 27.49
CA LEU A 252 -1.85 1.04 27.51
C LEU A 252 -0.98 1.70 26.43
N THR A 253 -1.58 2.03 25.28
CA THR A 253 -0.89 2.77 24.21
C THR A 253 -0.70 4.26 24.57
N LEU A 254 -1.58 4.82 25.42
CA LEU A 254 -1.57 6.21 25.81
C LEU A 254 -1.00 6.48 27.21
N LYS A 255 -0.99 5.51 28.13
CA LYS A 255 -0.70 5.67 29.57
C LYS A 255 0.73 5.39 30.03
N LYS A 256 1.70 5.21 29.18
CA LYS A 256 3.09 5.38 29.63
C LYS A 256 3.51 6.85 29.48
N GLN A 257 2.66 7.73 30.03
CA GLN A 257 2.99 9.12 30.32
C GLN A 257 2.79 9.33 31.82
N LYS A 258 3.77 8.98 32.60
CA LYS A 258 4.16 9.68 33.84
C LYS A 258 5.53 9.20 34.20
#